data_61442a361276305393a027fd334525da
#
_entry.id   61442a361276305393a027fd334525da
#
_cell.length_a   1.000
_cell.length_b   1.000
_cell.length_c   1.000
_cell.angle_alpha   90.00
_cell.angle_beta   90.00
_cell.angle_gamma   90.00
#
_symmetry.space_group_name_H-M   'P 1'
#
loop_
_entity.id
_entity.type
_entity.pdbx_description
1 polymer ?
#
loop_
_entity_poly.entity_id
_entity_poly.type
_entity_poly.pdbx_seq_one_letter_code
_entity_poly.pdbx_strand_id
1 'polypeptide(L)'
;LWLRQHLKSGIARGAGNNNIIVYSLPLNEKTISQENIVSMRDEIGEKYIPGSKEGMYMITEAAYTPLTVKTEILGNNAFETRGKWEIKNDFMAGPFVNYMIQDTLKNRILVVEGFVFAPTASKRDYMFELNTIINTLKHVD
;
A
#
# COMPACT_ATOMS: atom_id res chain seq x y z
N LEU A 1 -0.27 -11.68 10.10
CA LEU A 1 1.17 -11.62 9.84
C LEU A 1 1.53 -10.37 9.06
N TRP A 2 2.48 -9.64 9.57
CA TRP A 2 2.89 -8.36 9.00
C TRP A 2 4.35 -8.47 8.53
N LEU A 3 4.59 -8.14 7.25
CA LEU A 3 5.92 -8.14 6.67
C LEU A 3 6.20 -6.80 6.01
N ARG A 4 7.24 -6.13 6.46
CA ARG A 4 7.70 -4.87 5.86
C ARG A 4 9.04 -5.08 5.18
N GLN A 5 9.10 -4.82 3.89
CA GLN A 5 10.36 -4.84 3.14
C GLN A 5 10.69 -3.43 2.66
N HIS A 6 11.89 -3.00 2.95
CA HIS A 6 12.45 -1.78 2.40
C HIS A 6 13.30 -2.13 1.19
N LEU A 7 12.85 -1.75 0.02
CA LEU A 7 13.62 -1.89 -1.19
C LEU A 7 14.31 -0.56 -1.48
N LYS A 8 15.61 -0.53 -1.30
CA LYS A 8 16.40 0.60 -1.79
C LYS A 8 16.65 0.38 -3.27
N SER A 9 16.22 1.29 -4.11
CA SER A 9 16.61 1.29 -5.51
C SER A 9 18.14 1.41 -5.59
N GLY A 10 18.80 0.37 -6.09
CA GLY A 10 20.25 0.33 -6.22
C GLY A 10 20.80 1.18 -7.37
N ILE A 11 19.92 1.84 -8.11
CA ILE A 11 20.30 2.75 -9.19
C ILE A 11 20.21 4.16 -8.65
N ALA A 12 21.26 4.95 -8.81
CA ALA A 12 21.32 6.33 -8.38
C ALA A 12 20.31 7.21 -9.13
N ARG A 13 19.05 7.20 -8.70
CA ARG A 13 17.95 8.00 -9.23
C ARG A 13 17.55 9.14 -8.30
N GLY A 14 18.48 9.62 -7.49
CA GLY A 14 18.22 10.58 -6.44
C GLY A 14 17.81 9.90 -5.12
N ALA A 15 17.57 10.70 -4.09
CA ALA A 15 17.17 10.21 -2.77
C ALA A 15 15.71 9.78 -2.79
N GLY A 16 15.45 8.48 -2.88
CA GLY A 16 14.11 7.92 -2.87
C GLY A 16 14.08 6.50 -2.35
N ASN A 17 12.91 6.08 -1.88
CA ASN A 17 12.67 4.74 -1.35
C ASN A 17 11.38 4.18 -1.93
N ASN A 18 11.45 2.92 -2.38
CA ASN A 18 10.28 2.09 -2.62
C ASN A 18 10.03 1.23 -1.39
N ASN A 19 8.79 1.16 -0.95
CA ASN A 19 8.38 0.38 0.19
C ASN A 19 7.23 -0.55 -0.19
N ILE A 20 7.29 -1.79 0.26
CA ILE A 20 6.21 -2.75 0.10
C ILE A 20 5.85 -3.30 1.47
N ILE A 21 4.55 -3.29 1.76
CA ILE A 21 3.98 -3.85 2.97
C ILE A 21 3.04 -4.98 2.56
N VAL A 22 3.15 -6.11 3.23
CA VAL A 22 2.24 -7.25 3.05
C VAL A 22 1.69 -7.63 4.41
N TYR A 23 0.37 -7.73 4.51
CA TYR A 23 -0.29 -8.18 5.73
C TYR A 23 -1.62 -8.85 5.41
N SER A 24 -2.22 -9.49 6.38
CA SER A 24 -3.53 -10.11 6.23
C SER A 24 -4.48 -9.68 7.35
N LEU A 25 -5.76 -9.64 6.99
CA LEU A 25 -6.87 -9.36 7.91
C LEU A 25 -7.89 -10.49 7.83
N PRO A 26 -8.62 -10.80 8.92
CA PRO A 26 -9.70 -11.78 8.85
C PRO A 26 -10.79 -11.35 7.87
N LEU A 27 -11.27 -12.29 7.05
CA LEU A 27 -12.34 -12.02 6.07
C LEU A 27 -13.72 -11.95 6.72
N ASN A 28 -13.94 -12.69 7.80
CA ASN A 28 -15.25 -12.94 8.39
C ASN A 28 -15.98 -11.71 8.96
N GLU A 29 -15.26 -10.65 9.33
CA GLU A 29 -15.84 -9.45 9.95
C GLU A 29 -15.72 -8.20 9.09
N LYS A 30 -15.00 -8.28 7.98
CA LYS A 30 -14.75 -7.13 7.12
C LYS A 30 -15.08 -7.44 5.68
N THR A 31 -16.00 -6.68 5.13
CA THR A 31 -16.29 -6.71 3.70
C THR A 31 -15.44 -5.64 3.01
N ILE A 32 -14.70 -6.05 2.00
CA ILE A 32 -13.96 -5.08 1.17
C ILE A 32 -14.97 -4.33 0.31
N SER A 33 -14.96 -3.01 0.41
CA SER A 33 -15.74 -2.12 -0.44
C SER A 33 -14.92 -0.88 -0.74
N GLN A 34 -15.27 -0.17 -1.81
CA GLN A 34 -14.62 1.10 -2.13
C GLN A 34 -14.71 2.10 -0.98
N GLU A 35 -15.77 2.03 -0.19
CA GLU A 35 -16.02 2.96 0.92
C GLU A 35 -15.09 2.74 2.11
N ASN A 36 -14.72 1.49 2.39
CA ASN A 36 -13.95 1.17 3.59
C ASN A 36 -12.47 0.89 3.36
N ILE A 37 -12.01 0.83 2.12
CA ILE A 37 -10.59 0.58 1.81
C ILE A 37 -9.68 1.63 2.42
N VAL A 38 -10.01 2.90 2.27
CA VAL A 38 -9.23 4.01 2.82
C VAL A 38 -9.17 3.95 4.34
N SER A 39 -10.30 3.71 4.99
CA SER A 39 -10.37 3.57 6.46
C SER A 39 -9.51 2.41 6.96
N MET A 40 -9.58 1.26 6.30
CA MET A 40 -8.78 0.08 6.65
C MET A 40 -7.29 0.36 6.47
N ARG A 41 -6.92 1.02 5.37
CA ARG A 41 -5.54 1.41 5.10
C ARG A 41 -5.01 2.39 6.15
N ASP A 42 -5.80 3.39 6.50
CA ASP A 42 -5.40 4.43 7.45
C ASP A 42 -5.30 3.89 8.89
N GLU A 43 -6.13 2.93 9.28
CA GLU A 43 -5.97 2.22 10.56
C GLU A 43 -4.64 1.49 10.65
N ILE A 44 -4.22 0.84 9.59
CA ILE A 44 -2.92 0.16 9.52
C ILE A 44 -1.77 1.17 9.55
N GLY A 45 -1.91 2.29 8.86
CA GLY A 45 -0.93 3.38 8.88
C GLY A 45 -0.73 3.94 10.28
N GLU A 46 -1.80 4.22 11.01
CA GLU A 46 -1.75 4.69 12.39
C GLU A 46 -1.06 3.70 13.32
N LYS A 47 -1.36 2.43 13.16
CA LYS A 47 -0.89 1.38 14.06
C LYS A 47 0.55 0.96 13.80
N TYR A 48 0.99 0.94 12.53
CA TYR A 48 2.24 0.29 12.13
C TYR A 48 3.22 1.17 11.37
N ILE A 49 2.83 2.35 10.90
CA ILE A 49 3.70 3.22 10.10
C ILE A 49 3.79 4.59 10.76
N PRO A 50 4.55 4.70 11.86
CA PRO A 50 4.70 5.97 12.56
C PRO A 50 5.59 6.93 11.79
N GLY A 51 5.39 8.23 12.06
CA GLY A 51 6.31 9.26 11.65
C GLY A 51 7.45 9.45 12.65
N SER A 52 8.17 10.55 12.53
CA SER A 52 9.35 10.84 13.35
C SER A 52 9.03 11.24 14.80
N LYS A 53 7.81 11.65 15.05
CA LYS A 53 7.35 12.11 16.38
C LYS A 53 6.04 11.41 16.75
N GLU A 54 5.75 11.41 18.06
CA GLU A 54 4.48 10.90 18.57
C GLU A 54 3.29 11.63 17.93
N GLY A 55 2.26 10.86 17.56
CA GLY A 55 1.07 11.39 16.90
C GLY A 55 1.22 11.56 15.39
N MET A 56 2.39 11.28 14.83
CA MET A 56 2.63 11.25 13.39
C MET A 56 2.54 9.84 12.88
N TYR A 57 1.74 9.62 11.83
CA TYR A 57 1.59 8.32 11.18
C TYR A 57 1.09 8.48 9.75
N MET A 58 1.24 7.42 8.96
CA MET A 58 0.81 7.43 7.56
C MET A 58 -0.71 7.41 7.46
N ILE A 59 -1.23 8.32 6.62
CA ILE A 59 -2.64 8.38 6.23
C ILE A 59 -2.76 8.58 4.72
N THR A 60 -3.97 8.39 4.22
CA THR A 60 -4.30 8.76 2.84
C THR A 60 -4.54 10.27 2.78
N GLU A 61 -3.92 10.95 1.82
CA GLU A 61 -4.12 12.40 1.66
C GLU A 61 -5.52 12.70 1.12
N ALA A 62 -6.30 13.44 1.89
CA ALA A 62 -7.68 13.73 1.58
C ALA A 62 -7.87 14.68 0.37
N ALA A 63 -6.85 15.46 0.04
CA ALA A 63 -6.90 16.38 -1.11
C ALA A 63 -6.93 15.65 -2.46
N TYR A 64 -6.51 14.40 -2.49
CA TYR A 64 -6.53 13.54 -3.67
C TYR A 64 -7.46 12.36 -3.44
N THR A 65 -8.61 12.35 -4.09
CA THR A 65 -9.54 11.23 -3.99
C THR A 65 -8.88 9.98 -4.58
N PRO A 66 -8.69 8.92 -3.81
CA PRO A 66 -8.12 7.68 -4.33
C PRO A 66 -9.01 7.06 -5.40
N LEU A 67 -8.38 6.50 -6.43
CA LEU A 67 -9.06 5.76 -7.48
C LEU A 67 -9.02 4.27 -7.17
N THR A 68 -10.19 3.65 -7.06
CA THR A 68 -10.31 2.22 -6.79
C THR A 68 -10.97 1.52 -7.97
N VAL A 69 -10.36 0.44 -8.44
CA VAL A 69 -10.92 -0.41 -9.50
C VAL A 69 -10.97 -1.86 -9.03
N LYS A 70 -11.98 -2.59 -9.49
CA LYS A 70 -12.07 -4.03 -9.27
C LYS A 70 -11.12 -4.74 -10.22
N THR A 71 -10.44 -5.75 -9.72
CA THR A 71 -9.52 -6.58 -10.50
C THR A 71 -9.52 -8.01 -9.98
N GLU A 72 -8.67 -8.84 -10.54
CA GLU A 72 -8.46 -10.21 -10.12
C GLU A 72 -6.97 -10.46 -9.92
N ILE A 73 -6.59 -11.02 -8.79
CA ILE A 73 -5.21 -11.35 -8.45
C ILE A 73 -5.17 -12.76 -7.88
N LEU A 74 -4.30 -13.60 -8.40
CA LEU A 74 -4.12 -14.98 -7.94
C LEU A 74 -5.44 -15.79 -8.00
N GLY A 75 -6.30 -15.50 -8.97
CA GLY A 75 -7.60 -16.13 -9.13
C GLY A 75 -8.69 -15.66 -8.16
N ASN A 76 -8.41 -14.61 -7.38
CA ASN A 76 -9.35 -14.06 -6.41
C ASN A 76 -9.79 -12.65 -6.79
N ASN A 77 -11.01 -12.30 -6.40
CA ASN A 77 -11.47 -10.93 -6.52
C ASN A 77 -10.59 -10.00 -5.66
N ALA A 78 -10.24 -8.86 -6.23
CA ALA A 78 -9.39 -7.89 -5.57
C ALA A 78 -9.80 -6.45 -5.91
N PHE A 79 -9.35 -5.52 -5.10
CA PHE A 79 -9.47 -4.09 -5.35
C PHE A 79 -8.07 -3.48 -5.46
N GLU A 80 -7.84 -2.73 -6.54
CA GLU A 80 -6.64 -1.90 -6.71
C GLU A 80 -7.00 -0.45 -6.41
N THR A 81 -6.34 0.13 -5.43
CA THR A 81 -6.54 1.53 -5.04
C THR A 81 -5.25 2.30 -5.23
N ARG A 82 -5.32 3.40 -5.96
CA ARG A 82 -4.20 4.31 -6.18
C ARG A 82 -4.53 5.66 -5.59
N GLY A 83 -3.57 6.25 -4.90
CA GLY A 83 -3.74 7.54 -4.27
C GLY A 83 -2.42 8.12 -3.82
N LYS A 84 -2.51 9.06 -2.91
CA LYS A 84 -1.36 9.72 -2.31
C LYS A 84 -1.38 9.52 -0.80
N TRP A 85 -0.25 9.13 -0.25
CA TRP A 85 -0.05 9.04 1.19
C TRP A 85 0.63 10.30 1.70
N GLU A 86 0.40 10.60 2.96
CA GLU A 86 1.16 11.60 3.70
C GLU A 86 1.40 11.10 5.12
N ILE A 87 2.37 11.69 5.79
CA ILE A 87 2.52 11.55 7.23
C ILE A 87 1.78 12.69 7.88
N LYS A 88 0.85 12.38 8.76
CA LYS A 88 0.06 13.37 9.50
C LYS A 88 0.99 14.35 10.22
N ASN A 89 0.77 15.65 10.00
CA ASN A 89 1.56 16.73 10.57
C ASN A 89 3.05 16.75 10.16
N ASP A 90 3.38 16.19 8.99
CA ASP A 90 4.72 16.22 8.41
C ASP A 90 4.64 16.53 6.92
N PHE A 91 5.77 16.84 6.31
CA PHE A 91 5.87 17.14 4.87
C PHE A 91 6.12 15.91 3.99
N MET A 92 6.28 14.74 4.59
CA MET A 92 6.48 13.50 3.83
C MET A 92 5.20 13.08 3.15
N ALA A 93 5.27 12.87 1.85
CA ALA A 93 4.15 12.43 1.03
C ALA A 93 4.64 11.72 -0.24
N GLY A 94 3.77 10.98 -0.88
CA GLY A 94 4.07 10.32 -2.14
C GLY A 94 2.92 9.47 -2.67
N PRO A 95 3.10 8.84 -3.82
CA PRO A 95 2.09 7.95 -4.37
C PRO A 95 2.09 6.59 -3.69
N PHE A 96 0.93 5.92 -3.70
CA PHE A 96 0.80 4.53 -3.29
C PHE A 96 -0.08 3.75 -4.27
N VAL A 97 0.08 2.45 -4.25
CA VAL A 97 -0.84 1.48 -4.83
C VAL A 97 -1.14 0.39 -3.79
N ASN A 98 -2.41 0.14 -3.56
CA ASN A 98 -2.88 -0.83 -2.58
C ASN A 98 -3.70 -1.90 -3.29
N TYR A 99 -3.41 -3.16 -3.01
CA TYR A 99 -4.20 -4.29 -3.47
C TYR A 99 -4.79 -5.01 -2.26
N MET A 100 -6.12 -5.08 -2.21
CA MET A 100 -6.85 -5.90 -1.23
C MET A 100 -7.45 -7.10 -1.94
N ILE A 101 -6.96 -8.28 -1.60
CA ILE A 101 -7.30 -9.54 -2.26
C ILE A 101 -8.16 -10.38 -1.32
N GLN A 102 -9.33 -10.80 -1.83
CA GLN A 102 -10.21 -11.70 -1.08
C GLN A 102 -9.72 -13.14 -1.24
N ASP A 103 -8.87 -13.58 -0.34
CA ASP A 103 -8.36 -14.95 -0.31
C ASP A 103 -9.36 -15.87 0.40
N THR A 104 -10.32 -16.37 -0.35
CA THR A 104 -11.42 -17.20 0.19
C THR A 104 -10.94 -18.55 0.68
N LEU A 105 -9.89 -19.12 0.07
CA LEU A 105 -9.35 -20.42 0.49
C LEU A 105 -8.77 -20.36 1.89
N LYS A 106 -8.13 -19.26 2.25
CA LYS A 106 -7.51 -19.07 3.56
C LYS A 106 -8.34 -18.18 4.48
N ASN A 107 -9.55 -17.83 4.07
CA ASN A 107 -10.50 -17.00 4.81
C ASN A 107 -9.88 -15.71 5.34
N ARG A 108 -9.19 -14.99 4.47
CA ARG A 108 -8.49 -13.75 4.80
C ARG A 108 -8.59 -12.71 3.70
N ILE A 109 -8.34 -11.46 4.08
CA ILE A 109 -8.03 -10.39 3.15
C ILE A 109 -6.50 -10.27 3.11
N LEU A 110 -5.89 -10.54 1.97
CA LEU A 110 -4.46 -10.34 1.78
C LEU A 110 -4.26 -8.93 1.23
N VAL A 111 -3.46 -8.14 1.91
CA VAL A 111 -3.17 -6.76 1.50
C VAL A 111 -1.72 -6.63 1.09
N VAL A 112 -1.51 -6.07 -0.10
CA VAL A 112 -0.18 -5.73 -0.61
C VAL A 112 -0.21 -4.26 -0.99
N GLU A 113 0.60 -3.46 -0.35
CA GLU A 113 0.71 -2.04 -0.66
C GLU A 113 2.14 -1.65 -0.99
N GLY A 114 2.29 -0.94 -2.09
CA GLY A 114 3.54 -0.27 -2.43
C GLY A 114 3.39 1.24 -2.28
N PHE A 115 4.37 1.89 -1.70
CA PHE A 115 4.40 3.34 -1.60
C PHE A 115 5.81 3.89 -1.81
N VAL A 116 5.86 5.10 -2.37
CA VAL A 116 7.10 5.74 -2.79
C VAL A 116 7.31 7.03 -2.02
N PHE A 117 8.54 7.22 -1.53
CA PHE A 117 9.03 8.51 -1.08
C PHE A 117 10.21 8.92 -1.95
N ALA A 118 10.02 9.95 -2.80
CA ALA A 118 11.05 10.43 -3.73
C ALA A 118 10.84 11.92 -3.97
N PRO A 119 11.22 12.81 -3.02
CA PRO A 119 10.87 14.21 -3.08
C PRO A 119 11.48 14.97 -4.27
N THR A 120 12.65 14.52 -4.76
CA THR A 120 13.39 15.20 -5.83
C THR A 120 13.48 14.42 -7.13
N ALA A 121 12.94 13.19 -7.16
CA ALA A 121 13.03 12.30 -8.32
C ALA A 121 11.67 12.11 -9.00
N SER A 122 11.68 11.63 -10.26
CA SER A 122 10.47 11.21 -10.93
C SER A 122 9.86 10.00 -10.24
N LYS A 123 8.62 10.15 -9.77
CA LYS A 123 7.91 9.07 -9.07
C LYS A 123 7.39 7.99 -10.01
N ARG A 124 7.30 8.28 -11.32
CA ARG A 124 6.80 7.36 -12.33
C ARG A 124 7.60 6.08 -12.40
N ASP A 125 8.93 6.18 -12.40
CA ASP A 125 9.82 5.01 -12.48
C ASP A 125 9.72 4.15 -11.23
N TYR A 126 9.62 4.77 -10.05
CA TYR A 126 9.42 4.05 -8.79
C TYR A 126 8.08 3.30 -8.77
N MET A 127 7.01 3.93 -9.24
CA MET A 127 5.70 3.30 -9.32
C MET A 127 5.69 2.13 -10.30
N PHE A 128 6.41 2.26 -11.42
CA PHE A 128 6.56 1.18 -12.38
C PHE A 128 7.29 -0.02 -11.76
N GLU A 129 8.36 0.22 -11.02
CA GLU A 129 9.09 -0.82 -10.29
C GLU A 129 8.21 -1.53 -9.26
N LEU A 130 7.43 -0.78 -8.47
CA LEU A 130 6.49 -1.34 -7.51
C LEU A 130 5.45 -2.24 -8.18
N ASN A 131 4.85 -1.78 -9.27
CA ASN A 131 3.88 -2.57 -10.02
C ASN A 131 4.49 -3.87 -10.54
N THR A 132 5.73 -3.82 -11.05
CA THR A 132 6.45 -4.99 -11.53
C THR A 132 6.67 -5.99 -10.40
N ILE A 133 7.09 -5.53 -9.24
CA ILE A 133 7.32 -6.40 -8.07
C ILE A 133 6.01 -7.01 -7.59
N ILE A 134 4.95 -6.23 -7.49
CA ILE A 134 3.64 -6.71 -7.04
C ILE A 134 3.08 -7.75 -8.01
N ASN A 135 3.29 -7.57 -9.31
CA ASN A 135 2.85 -8.53 -10.32
C ASN A 135 3.61 -9.88 -10.27
N THR A 136 4.67 -9.97 -9.49
CA THR A 136 5.39 -11.25 -9.26
C THR A 136 4.82 -12.07 -8.11
N LEU A 137 3.75 -11.62 -7.45
CA LEU A 137 3.13 -12.36 -6.36
C LEU A 137 2.68 -13.75 -6.80
N LYS A 138 2.99 -14.74 -5.97
CA LYS A 138 2.58 -16.13 -6.17
C LYS A 138 2.14 -16.74 -4.85
N HIS A 139 1.16 -17.65 -4.94
CA HIS A 139 0.88 -18.52 -3.81
C HIS A 139 2.05 -19.47 -3.59
N VAL A 140 2.45 -19.61 -2.34
CA VAL A 140 3.38 -20.66 -1.91
C VAL A 140 2.55 -21.73 -1.23
N ASP A 141 2.56 -22.90 -1.78
CA ASP A 141 1.84 -24.06 -1.25
C ASP A 141 2.54 -24.65 -0.02
#